data_ea0c977ee72229f61a0984bc58abeb87
#
_entry.id   ea0c977ee72229f61a0984bc58abeb87
#
_cell.length_a   1.000
_cell.length_b   1.000
_cell.length_c   1.000
_cell.angle_alpha   90.00
_cell.angle_beta   90.00
_cell.angle_gamma   90.00
#
_symmetry.space_group_name_H-M   'P 1'
#
loop_
_entity.id
_entity.type
_entity.pdbx_description
1 polymer ?
#
loop_
_entity_poly.entity_id
_entity_poly.type
_entity_poly.pdbx_seq_one_letter_code
_entity_poly.pdbx_strand_id
1 'polypeptide(L)'
;FNLHTTSSAEAKRLWRRDVKEKWNWECAYCGDSHNLTIDHVVPRSKGGPDFTKNVVCCCNDCNQRKGHQPWEDWYFSQDFFSYKRHQKIKDWMEPDQPQDLFAYRPRRNNLT
;
A
#
# COMPACT_ATOMS: atom_id res chain seq x y z
N PHE A 1 -3.55 2.23 -18.38
CA PHE A 1 -2.46 1.29 -18.48
C PHE A 1 -2.81 0.24 -19.51
N ASN A 2 -2.06 0.18 -20.56
CA ASN A 2 -2.39 -0.68 -21.70
C ASN A 2 -1.52 -1.94 -21.72
N LEU A 3 -2.10 -3.06 -21.37
CA LEU A 3 -1.38 -4.33 -21.31
C LEU A 3 -1.06 -4.91 -22.68
N HIS A 4 -1.70 -4.42 -23.71
CA HIS A 4 -1.44 -4.93 -25.07
C HIS A 4 -0.11 -4.44 -25.62
N THR A 5 0.39 -3.32 -25.09
CA THR A 5 1.64 -2.75 -25.59
C THR A 5 2.72 -2.73 -24.52
N THR A 6 2.45 -3.29 -23.33
CA THR A 6 3.39 -3.22 -22.22
C THR A 6 3.74 -4.64 -21.78
N SER A 7 5.03 -4.95 -21.68
CA SER A 7 5.46 -6.26 -21.22
C SER A 7 5.04 -6.47 -19.76
N SER A 8 5.00 -7.73 -19.35
CA SER A 8 4.66 -8.07 -17.97
C SER A 8 5.64 -7.42 -16.97
N ALA A 9 6.92 -7.44 -17.29
CA ALA A 9 7.92 -6.82 -16.42
C ALA A 9 7.73 -5.31 -16.34
N GLU A 10 7.43 -4.69 -17.47
CA GLU A 10 7.19 -3.25 -17.54
C GLU A 10 5.92 -2.90 -16.76
N ALA A 11 4.89 -3.71 -16.89
CA ALA A 11 3.63 -3.49 -16.16
C ALA A 11 3.87 -3.52 -14.65
N LYS A 12 4.67 -4.47 -14.18
CA LYS A 12 4.98 -4.59 -12.76
C LYS A 12 5.81 -3.40 -12.28
N ARG A 13 6.74 -2.95 -13.09
CA ARG A 13 7.57 -1.81 -12.75
C ARG A 13 6.72 -0.55 -12.60
N LEU A 14 5.80 -0.34 -13.53
CA LEU A 14 4.92 0.83 -13.50
C LEU A 14 3.97 0.78 -12.31
N TRP A 15 3.49 -0.40 -11.99
CA TRP A 15 2.61 -0.59 -10.85
C TRP A 15 3.32 -0.26 -9.53
N ARG A 16 4.56 -0.75 -9.37
CA ARG A 16 5.33 -0.45 -8.17
C ARG A 16 5.58 1.05 -8.04
N ARG A 17 5.90 1.70 -9.13
CA ARG A 17 6.13 3.13 -9.14
C ARG A 17 4.85 3.88 -8.77
N ASP A 18 3.72 3.46 -9.32
CA ASP A 18 2.44 4.08 -9.03
C ASP A 18 2.09 3.98 -7.54
N VAL A 19 2.32 2.84 -6.92
CA VAL A 19 2.09 2.65 -5.50
C VAL A 19 2.97 3.62 -4.71
N LYS A 20 4.25 3.70 -5.05
CA LYS A 20 5.18 4.61 -4.36
C LYS A 20 4.74 6.05 -4.49
N GLU A 21 4.26 6.46 -5.66
CA GLU A 21 3.77 7.82 -5.86
C GLU A 21 2.57 8.12 -4.97
N LYS A 22 1.66 7.17 -4.87
CA LYS A 22 0.46 7.34 -4.03
C LYS A 22 0.81 7.44 -2.55
N TRP A 23 1.96 6.95 -2.15
CA TRP A 23 2.44 7.05 -0.79
C TRP A 23 3.46 8.17 -0.63
N ASN A 24 3.55 9.07 -1.62
CA ASN A 24 4.43 10.24 -1.60
C ASN A 24 5.90 9.89 -1.42
N TRP A 25 6.29 8.71 -1.91
CA TRP A 25 7.67 8.22 -1.84
C TRP A 25 8.19 8.17 -0.40
N GLU A 26 7.33 7.76 0.51
CA GLU A 26 7.67 7.56 1.92
C GLU A 26 7.24 6.20 2.37
N CYS A 27 7.98 5.61 3.29
CA CYS A 27 7.60 4.34 3.88
C CYS A 27 6.29 4.52 4.65
N ALA A 28 5.32 3.65 4.39
CA ALA A 28 4.02 3.72 5.05
C ALA A 28 4.14 3.57 6.56
N TYR A 29 5.15 2.85 7.04
CA TYR A 29 5.31 2.55 8.46
C TYR A 29 6.15 3.58 9.20
N CYS A 30 7.30 3.94 8.69
CA CYS A 30 8.22 4.83 9.41
C CYS A 30 8.40 6.20 8.77
N GLY A 31 7.96 6.38 7.53
CA GLY A 31 8.09 7.67 6.85
C GLY A 31 9.41 7.92 6.14
N ASP A 32 10.34 6.98 6.20
CA ASP A 32 11.63 7.13 5.56
C ASP A 32 11.46 7.14 4.04
N SER A 33 12.28 7.91 3.34
CA SER A 33 12.22 8.01 1.89
C SER A 33 13.38 7.31 1.19
N HIS A 34 14.16 6.50 1.91
CA HIS A 34 15.31 5.80 1.34
C HIS A 34 15.03 4.33 1.13
N ASN A 35 15.62 3.78 0.07
CA ASN A 35 15.54 2.34 -0.23
C ASN A 35 14.11 1.82 -0.24
N LEU A 36 13.27 2.49 -1.01
CA LEU A 36 11.85 2.17 -1.04
C LEU A 36 11.55 0.95 -1.90
N THR A 37 10.70 0.09 -1.37
CA THR A 37 10.19 -1.10 -2.04
C THR A 37 8.69 -1.09 -1.90
N ILE A 38 8.02 -2.16 -2.27
CA ILE A 38 6.62 -2.33 -1.91
C ILE A 38 6.50 -3.55 -1.02
N ASP A 39 5.54 -3.50 -0.11
CA ASP A 39 5.29 -4.55 0.87
C ASP A 39 3.84 -4.98 0.80
N HIS A 40 3.58 -6.28 0.84
CA HIS A 40 2.23 -6.80 1.00
C HIS A 40 1.88 -6.67 2.47
N VAL A 41 0.92 -5.82 2.81
CA VAL A 41 0.55 -5.59 4.21
C VAL A 41 0.16 -6.90 4.87
N VAL A 42 -0.76 -7.65 4.23
CA VAL A 42 -1.00 -9.04 4.59
C VAL A 42 -0.07 -9.86 3.72
N PRO A 43 0.90 -10.58 4.30
CA PRO A 43 1.90 -11.29 3.49
C PRO A 43 1.28 -12.32 2.56
N ARG A 44 1.92 -12.53 1.42
CA ARG A 44 1.45 -13.54 0.46
C ARG A 44 1.38 -14.92 1.09
N SER A 45 2.34 -15.25 1.93
CA SER A 45 2.38 -16.53 2.63
C SER A 45 1.21 -16.71 3.61
N LYS A 46 0.52 -15.62 3.96
CA LYS A 46 -0.65 -15.65 4.83
C LYS A 46 -1.92 -15.39 4.06
N GLY A 47 -1.89 -15.57 2.75
CA GLY A 47 -3.08 -15.39 1.90
C GLY A 47 -3.31 -13.99 1.42
N GLY A 48 -2.34 -13.11 1.57
CA GLY A 48 -2.48 -11.71 1.13
C GLY A 48 -2.52 -11.61 -0.38
N PRO A 49 -3.48 -10.86 -0.92
CA PRO A 49 -3.64 -10.74 -2.37
C PRO A 49 -2.61 -9.79 -3.00
N ASP A 50 -2.46 -9.96 -4.30
CA ASP A 50 -1.52 -9.18 -5.11
C ASP A 50 -2.21 -7.99 -5.75
N PHE A 51 -2.97 -7.20 -5.02
CA PHE A 51 -3.57 -6.02 -5.61
C PHE A 51 -3.25 -4.78 -4.79
N THR A 52 -3.48 -3.64 -5.41
CA THR A 52 -3.03 -2.34 -4.93
C THR A 52 -3.39 -2.07 -3.47
N LYS A 53 -4.60 -2.39 -3.08
CA LYS A 53 -5.05 -2.09 -1.72
C LYS A 53 -4.38 -2.95 -0.64
N ASN A 54 -3.62 -3.97 -1.03
CA ASN A 54 -2.86 -4.77 -0.08
C ASN A 54 -1.36 -4.47 -0.13
N VAL A 55 -0.92 -3.52 -0.95
CA VAL A 55 0.51 -3.20 -1.01
C VAL A 55 0.73 -1.74 -0.67
N VAL A 56 1.82 -1.46 0.00
CA VAL A 56 2.17 -0.10 0.39
C VAL A 56 3.63 0.14 0.06
N CYS A 57 3.99 1.41 -0.03
CA CYS A 57 5.39 1.80 -0.16
C CYS A 57 6.07 1.53 1.19
N CYS A 58 7.23 0.90 1.17
CA CYS A 58 7.88 0.47 2.39
C CYS A 58 9.39 0.52 2.21
N CYS A 59 10.11 1.08 3.18
CA CYS A 59 11.56 1.06 3.10
C CYS A 59 12.05 -0.37 3.30
N ASN A 60 13.21 -0.68 2.75
CA ASN A 60 13.74 -2.03 2.79
C ASN A 60 13.92 -2.53 4.22
N ASP A 61 14.30 -1.65 5.13
CA ASP A 61 14.51 -2.01 6.52
C ASP A 61 13.21 -2.47 7.18
N CYS A 62 12.14 -1.71 7.05
CA CYS A 62 10.83 -2.11 7.58
C CYS A 62 10.36 -3.39 6.94
N ASN A 63 10.56 -3.54 5.62
CA ASN A 63 10.12 -4.70 4.89
C ASN A 63 10.79 -5.97 5.44
N GLN A 64 12.09 -5.91 5.67
CA GLN A 64 12.82 -7.04 6.21
C GLN A 64 12.44 -7.34 7.65
N ARG A 65 12.30 -6.32 8.47
CA ARG A 65 11.95 -6.50 9.88
C ARG A 65 10.55 -7.06 10.06
N LYS A 66 9.61 -6.60 9.23
CA LYS A 66 8.25 -7.08 9.30
C LYS A 66 8.15 -8.55 8.87
N GLY A 67 8.84 -8.90 7.80
CA GLY A 67 8.84 -10.28 7.31
C GLY A 67 7.42 -10.77 7.08
N HIS A 68 7.09 -11.94 7.63
CA HIS A 68 5.78 -12.56 7.47
C HIS A 68 4.89 -12.39 8.69
N GLN A 69 5.24 -11.48 9.58
CA GLN A 69 4.46 -11.27 10.81
C GLN A 69 3.14 -10.59 10.49
N PRO A 70 2.09 -10.81 11.30
CA PRO A 70 0.86 -10.01 11.19
C PRO A 70 1.24 -8.54 11.32
N TRP A 71 0.79 -7.74 10.38
CA TRP A 71 1.35 -6.39 10.24
C TRP A 71 1.06 -5.48 11.45
N GLU A 72 -0.12 -5.60 12.05
CA GLU A 72 -0.44 -4.75 13.18
C GLU A 72 0.34 -5.15 14.42
N ASP A 73 0.52 -6.46 14.64
CA ASP A 73 1.31 -6.94 15.77
C ASP A 73 2.73 -6.42 15.67
N TRP A 74 3.31 -6.51 14.48
CA TRP A 74 4.65 -6.03 14.27
C TRP A 74 4.72 -4.52 14.42
N TYR A 75 3.78 -3.80 13.78
CA TYR A 75 3.83 -2.34 13.73
C TYR A 75 3.63 -1.73 15.12
N PHE A 76 2.69 -2.23 15.89
CA PHE A 76 2.44 -1.70 17.22
C PHE A 76 3.67 -1.81 18.14
N SER A 77 4.56 -2.74 17.88
CA SER A 77 5.74 -2.94 18.73
C SER A 77 6.93 -2.09 18.33
N GLN A 78 6.82 -1.28 17.26
CA GLN A 78 7.96 -0.49 16.78
C GLN A 78 8.02 0.87 17.47
N ASP A 79 9.24 1.37 17.71
CA ASP A 79 9.43 2.67 18.30
C ASP A 79 8.83 3.77 17.46
N PHE A 80 8.87 3.60 16.15
CA PHE A 80 8.37 4.59 15.20
C PHE A 80 6.89 4.47 14.92
N PHE A 81 6.17 3.65 15.66
CA PHE A 81 4.73 3.48 15.44
C PHE A 81 4.03 4.83 15.45
N SER A 82 3.13 5.04 14.50
CA SER A 82 2.35 6.27 14.38
C SER A 82 0.89 5.92 14.18
N TYR A 83 0.03 6.44 15.04
CA TYR A 83 -1.42 6.23 14.89
C TYR A 83 -1.91 6.81 13.56
N LYS A 84 -1.35 7.94 13.15
CA LYS A 84 -1.73 8.56 11.89
C LYS A 84 -1.39 7.66 10.70
N ARG A 85 -0.20 7.09 10.70
CA ARG A 85 0.20 6.19 9.62
C ARG A 85 -0.57 4.88 9.68
N HIS A 86 -0.83 4.38 10.86
CA HIS A 86 -1.62 3.18 11.04
C HIS A 86 -3.01 3.37 10.43
N GLN A 87 -3.65 4.49 10.71
CA GLN A 87 -4.98 4.78 10.17
C GLN A 87 -4.93 4.93 8.65
N LYS A 88 -3.87 5.56 8.14
CA LYS A 88 -3.72 5.73 6.69
C LYS A 88 -3.61 4.38 5.99
N ILE A 89 -2.87 3.44 6.57
CA ILE A 89 -2.75 2.10 6.02
C ILE A 89 -4.11 1.40 6.04
N LYS A 90 -4.83 1.51 7.15
CA LYS A 90 -6.16 0.87 7.26
C LYS A 90 -7.12 1.45 6.23
N ASP A 91 -7.12 2.76 6.06
CA ASP A 91 -7.98 3.41 5.06
C ASP A 91 -7.61 2.98 3.65
N TRP A 92 -6.32 2.85 3.38
CA TRP A 92 -5.83 2.41 2.08
C TRP A 92 -6.31 0.99 1.77
N MET A 93 -6.34 0.12 2.76
CA MET A 93 -6.72 -1.28 2.60
C MET A 93 -8.23 -1.48 2.50
N GLU A 94 -9.00 -0.47 2.82
CA GLU A 94 -10.45 -0.59 2.83
C GLU A 94 -10.99 -0.90 1.44
N PRO A 95 -11.79 -1.95 1.26
CA PRO A 95 -12.32 -2.26 -0.07
C PRO A 95 -13.32 -1.21 -0.52
N ASP A 96 -13.46 -1.06 -1.83
CA ASP A 96 -14.43 -0.15 -2.40
C ASP A 96 -15.83 -0.61 -2.01
N GLN A 97 -16.70 0.36 -1.75
CA GLN A 97 -18.07 0.04 -1.39
C GLN A 97 -18.87 -0.20 -2.68
N PRO A 98 -19.86 -1.09 -2.64
CA PRO A 98 -20.65 -1.37 -3.85
C PRO A 98 -21.25 -0.13 -4.49
N GLN A 99 -21.72 0.81 -3.69
CA GLN A 99 -22.29 2.02 -4.25
C GLN A 99 -21.27 2.86 -4.99
N ASP A 100 -20.00 2.77 -4.61
CA ASP A 100 -18.94 3.51 -5.28
C ASP A 100 -18.60 2.87 -6.61
N LEU A 101 -18.86 1.58 -6.76
CA LEU A 101 -18.58 0.87 -7.99
C LEU A 101 -19.67 1.05 -9.04
N PHE A 102 -20.90 1.22 -8.63
CA PHE A 102 -22.02 1.20 -9.54
C PHE A 102 -22.75 2.53 -9.70
N ALA A 103 -22.48 3.52 -8.89
CA ALA A 103 -23.14 4.82 -8.97
C ALA A 103 -22.13 5.90 -9.23
N TYR A 104 -22.41 6.73 -10.27
CA TYR A 104 -21.55 7.86 -10.49
C TYR A 104 -21.68 8.79 -9.31
N ARG A 105 -20.56 9.29 -8.79
CA ARG A 105 -20.55 10.20 -7.68
C ARG A 105 -19.64 11.34 -8.00
N PRO A 106 -20.08 12.57 -7.86
CA PRO A 106 -19.18 13.69 -7.96
C PRO A 106 -18.14 13.53 -6.86
N ARG A 107 -17.00 14.12 -7.04
CA ARG A 107 -15.94 13.95 -6.13
C ARG A 107 -16.31 14.46 -4.84
N ARG A 108 -16.39 13.61 -3.94
CA ARG A 108 -16.80 13.94 -2.71
C ARG A 108 -15.88 14.68 -2.02
N ASN A 109 -15.01 14.53 -2.37
CA ASN A 109 -14.26 15.12 -1.69
C ASN A 109 -14.13 16.27 -1.95
N ASN A 110 -14.61 16.33 -2.65
CA ASN A 110 -14.64 17.45 -2.85
C ASN A 110 -15.56 17.99 -2.06
N LEU A 111 -16.04 17.28 -1.55
CA LEU A 111 -16.84 17.57 -0.73
C LEU A 111 -16.37 17.28 0.35
N THR A 112 -16.02 16.92 0.39
CA THR A 112 -15.54 16.62 1.36
C THR A 112 -15.29 16.44 1.70
#